data_c6e2685796b4cb311bd037cb28eceabf
#
_entry.id   c6e2685796b4cb311bd037cb28eceabf
#
_cell.length_a   1.000
_cell.length_b   1.000
_cell.length_c   1.000
_cell.angle_alpha   90.00
_cell.angle_beta   90.00
_cell.angle_gamma   90.00
#
_symmetry.space_group_name_H-M   'P 1'
#
loop_
_entity.id
_entity.type
_entity.pdbx_description
1 polymer ?
#
loop_
_entity_poly.entity_id
_entity_poly.type
_entity_poly.pdbx_seq_one_letter_code
_entity_poly.pdbx_strand_id
1 'polypeptide(L)'
;GNYEKKLKMFRCGKDDGKGKKSLIDFLVRNNVLPKYGFPVDTVELLPDVSAVGNNKSLQLARDLQMAIAEYAPGSQVIADGKMYTSRYIRRMPSKVSSEGWEIGHFCKCPNEACGEPNFTKQDIPSEGRECVSCHQMIRKTFWRATLEPRRGFIAENGEGKDVPMHRPEREYKSDDYYIGDPTRNIIDSLGFSVNGKLLEIESTSNDSLVVVVNEPEYNVCPVCGYATEEKLPKNHKNPYGYDCKNRDVGSKKYILSHDFKTDVAKIVFKTPESADNATMLSVLYALLEGTSSALDIERTDIKGTLHKVNWNGQLIYSIILYDAVAGG
;
A
#
# COMPACT_ATOMS: atom_id res chain seq x y z
N GLY A 1 -21.77 -7.34 -20.39
CA GLY A 1 -20.42 -7.39 -20.27
C GLY A 1 -19.78 -7.62 -18.93
N ASN A 2 -18.99 -6.65 -18.49
CA ASN A 2 -18.10 -6.80 -17.32
C ASN A 2 -18.86 -6.86 -15.97
N TYR A 3 -19.97 -6.15 -15.86
CA TYR A 3 -20.83 -6.12 -14.66
C TYR A 3 -21.53 -7.45 -14.37
N GLU A 4 -22.05 -8.11 -15.41
CA GLU A 4 -22.68 -9.42 -15.24
C GLU A 4 -21.68 -10.48 -14.80
N LYS A 5 -20.45 -10.42 -15.28
CA LYS A 5 -19.36 -11.32 -14.87
C LYS A 5 -18.99 -11.09 -13.39
N LYS A 6 -18.92 -9.83 -12.96
CA LYS A 6 -18.66 -9.43 -11.57
C LYS A 6 -19.81 -9.82 -10.63
N LEU A 7 -21.07 -9.61 -11.04
CA LEU A 7 -22.26 -10.04 -10.30
C LEU A 7 -22.38 -11.58 -10.24
N LYS A 8 -21.94 -12.29 -11.28
CA LYS A 8 -21.92 -13.75 -11.30
C LYS A 8 -20.89 -14.31 -10.33
N MET A 9 -19.72 -13.64 -10.19
CA MET A 9 -18.71 -13.96 -9.17
C MET A 9 -19.25 -13.75 -7.75
N PHE A 10 -20.10 -12.73 -7.53
CA PHE A 10 -20.76 -12.51 -6.27
C PHE A 10 -21.84 -13.55 -5.96
N ARG A 11 -22.66 -13.94 -6.96
CA ARG A 11 -23.73 -14.95 -6.83
C ARG A 11 -23.18 -16.38 -6.72
N CYS A 12 -22.05 -16.65 -7.36
CA CYS A 12 -21.38 -17.95 -7.26
C CYS A 12 -20.58 -18.09 -5.97
N GLY A 13 -20.83 -17.26 -4.95
CA GLY A 13 -20.19 -17.25 -3.66
C GLY A 13 -19.86 -18.64 -3.17
N LYS A 14 -18.81 -19.23 -3.75
CA LYS A 14 -18.03 -20.21 -3.03
C LYS A 14 -17.54 -19.45 -1.83
N ASP A 15 -18.04 -19.85 -0.71
CA ASP A 15 -17.64 -19.42 0.61
C ASP A 15 -16.17 -19.78 0.77
N ASP A 16 -15.28 -18.91 0.22
CA ASP A 16 -13.82 -19.11 0.29
C ASP A 16 -13.34 -18.88 1.73
N GLY A 17 -14.23 -18.98 2.72
CA GLY A 17 -13.92 -18.80 4.13
C GLY A 17 -13.50 -17.38 4.52
N LYS A 18 -13.52 -16.45 3.57
CA LYS A 18 -13.35 -15.02 3.78
C LYS A 18 -14.64 -14.52 4.39
N GLY A 19 -14.64 -14.24 5.68
CA GLY A 19 -15.82 -13.81 6.45
C GLY A 19 -16.70 -12.89 5.62
N LYS A 20 -18.02 -12.96 5.78
CA LYS A 20 -19.04 -12.29 4.94
C LYS A 20 -18.54 -10.93 4.47
N LYS A 21 -18.04 -10.87 3.24
CA LYS A 21 -17.73 -9.58 2.62
C LYS A 21 -19.05 -8.85 2.50
N SER A 22 -19.11 -7.64 3.02
CA SER A 22 -20.25 -6.77 2.78
C SER A 22 -20.42 -6.64 1.26
N LEU A 23 -21.67 -6.67 0.78
CA LEU A 23 -21.97 -6.40 -0.63
C LEU A 23 -21.38 -5.06 -1.06
N ILE A 24 -21.39 -4.09 -0.18
CA ILE A 24 -20.81 -2.76 -0.37
C ILE A 24 -19.30 -2.88 -0.61
N ASP A 25 -18.55 -3.59 0.25
CA ASP A 25 -17.11 -3.82 0.06
C ASP A 25 -16.80 -4.47 -1.29
N PHE A 26 -17.63 -5.42 -1.70
CA PHE A 26 -17.47 -6.06 -3.01
C PHE A 26 -17.69 -5.09 -4.16
N LEU A 27 -18.76 -4.29 -4.10
CA LEU A 27 -19.11 -3.33 -5.15
C LEU A 27 -18.08 -2.21 -5.27
N VAL A 28 -17.60 -1.68 -4.13
CA VAL A 28 -16.59 -0.62 -4.11
C VAL A 28 -15.22 -1.15 -4.59
N ARG A 29 -14.77 -2.31 -4.14
CA ARG A 29 -13.49 -2.90 -4.58
C ARG A 29 -13.47 -3.28 -6.06
N ASN A 30 -14.64 -3.46 -6.66
CA ASN A 30 -14.77 -3.72 -8.09
C ASN A 30 -15.15 -2.47 -8.90
N ASN A 31 -14.99 -1.28 -8.30
CA ASN A 31 -15.29 0.02 -8.92
C ASN A 31 -16.72 0.12 -9.49
N VAL A 32 -17.69 -0.48 -8.81
CA VAL A 32 -19.12 -0.36 -9.14
C VAL A 32 -19.77 0.77 -8.37
N LEU A 33 -19.26 1.04 -7.17
CA LEU A 33 -19.66 2.17 -6.32
C LEU A 33 -18.43 2.99 -5.96
N PRO A 34 -18.55 4.33 -5.90
CA PRO A 34 -17.47 5.19 -5.46
C PRO A 34 -17.17 4.96 -3.97
N LYS A 35 -15.91 5.03 -3.58
CA LYS A 35 -15.46 4.85 -2.18
C LYS A 35 -15.81 6.02 -1.27
N TYR A 36 -16.08 7.20 -1.80
CA TYR A 36 -16.29 8.43 -1.04
C TYR A 36 -17.31 8.35 0.11
N GLY A 37 -18.28 7.46 0.02
CA GLY A 37 -19.25 7.25 1.10
C GLY A 37 -19.01 6.00 1.94
N PHE A 38 -18.02 5.17 1.59
CA PHE A 38 -17.85 3.83 2.16
C PHE A 38 -16.36 3.50 2.35
N PRO A 39 -15.77 3.76 3.51
CA PRO A 39 -14.38 3.44 3.79
C PRO A 39 -14.18 1.93 3.81
N VAL A 40 -13.69 1.35 2.71
CA VAL A 40 -13.57 -0.12 2.51
C VAL A 40 -12.23 -0.69 2.95
N ASP A 41 -11.20 0.11 2.97
CA ASP A 41 -9.84 -0.30 3.33
C ASP A 41 -9.42 0.28 4.68
N THR A 42 -10.40 0.57 5.56
CA THR A 42 -10.13 1.00 6.93
C THR A 42 -9.72 -0.19 7.79
N VAL A 43 -8.60 -0.04 8.49
CA VAL A 43 -8.08 -1.02 9.44
C VAL A 43 -7.90 -0.40 10.81
N GLU A 44 -7.88 -1.24 11.83
CA GLU A 44 -7.78 -0.83 13.22
C GLU A 44 -6.44 -1.25 13.83
N LEU A 45 -5.90 -0.41 14.70
CA LEU A 45 -4.98 -0.82 15.75
C LEU A 45 -5.80 -1.15 17.00
N LEU A 46 -5.88 -2.42 17.37
CA LEU A 46 -6.55 -2.85 18.59
C LEU A 46 -5.62 -2.67 19.79
N PRO A 47 -5.99 -1.84 20.77
CA PRO A 47 -5.24 -1.74 22.02
C PRO A 47 -5.21 -3.08 22.76
N ASP A 48 -6.39 -3.73 22.87
CA ASP A 48 -6.55 -5.01 23.56
C ASP A 48 -7.41 -5.97 22.74
N VAL A 49 -6.94 -7.20 22.57
CA VAL A 49 -7.66 -8.27 21.85
C VAL A 49 -8.91 -8.73 22.59
N SER A 50 -8.92 -8.66 23.92
CA SER A 50 -10.06 -9.04 24.75
C SER A 50 -11.23 -8.06 24.66
N ALA A 51 -10.98 -6.84 24.19
CA ALA A 51 -11.98 -5.78 24.03
C ALA A 51 -12.77 -5.86 22.71
N VAL A 52 -12.50 -6.83 21.84
CA VAL A 52 -13.23 -7.02 20.59
C VAL A 52 -14.71 -7.26 20.86
N GLY A 53 -15.55 -6.32 20.41
CA GLY A 53 -17.01 -6.37 20.62
C GLY A 53 -17.52 -5.57 21.82
N ASN A 54 -16.68 -4.93 22.60
CA ASN A 54 -17.08 -4.03 23.65
C ASN A 54 -17.21 -2.59 23.09
N ASN A 55 -18.41 -2.00 23.13
CA ASN A 55 -18.69 -0.64 22.65
C ASN A 55 -17.90 0.49 23.37
N LYS A 56 -17.07 0.15 24.35
CA LYS A 56 -16.20 1.07 25.11
C LYS A 56 -14.73 0.96 24.72
N SER A 57 -14.36 0.14 23.72
CA SER A 57 -12.98 0.05 23.28
C SER A 57 -12.59 1.28 22.46
N LEU A 58 -11.40 1.82 22.73
CA LEU A 58 -10.80 2.87 21.96
C LEU A 58 -10.67 2.43 20.48
N GLN A 59 -11.30 3.14 19.58
CA GLN A 59 -11.27 2.84 18.15
C GLN A 59 -10.15 3.65 17.48
N LEU A 60 -9.07 2.99 17.13
CA LEU A 60 -7.94 3.57 16.39
C LEU A 60 -8.01 3.06 14.94
N ALA A 61 -8.92 3.64 14.16
CA ALA A 61 -9.12 3.29 12.77
C ALA A 61 -8.39 4.25 11.83
N ARG A 62 -7.79 3.73 10.77
CA ARG A 62 -7.13 4.48 9.69
C ARG A 62 -7.38 3.79 8.36
N ASP A 63 -7.35 4.57 7.29
CA ASP A 63 -7.20 4.01 5.95
C ASP A 63 -5.92 3.18 5.86
N LEU A 64 -5.95 2.09 5.11
CA LEU A 64 -4.84 1.14 5.04
C LEU A 64 -3.56 1.75 4.45
N GLN A 65 -3.69 2.73 3.52
CA GLN A 65 -2.55 3.45 2.98
C GLN A 65 -1.75 4.17 4.09
N MET A 66 -2.47 4.78 5.04
CA MET A 66 -1.86 5.44 6.19
C MET A 66 -1.45 4.45 7.28
N ALA A 67 -2.27 3.42 7.51
CA ALA A 67 -2.07 2.46 8.58
C ALA A 67 -0.79 1.64 8.43
N ILE A 68 -0.36 1.33 7.19
CA ILE A 68 0.90 0.60 6.97
C ILE A 68 2.15 1.39 7.41
N ALA A 69 2.04 2.71 7.56
CA ALA A 69 3.08 3.55 8.13
C ALA A 69 2.80 3.86 9.61
N GLU A 70 1.60 4.36 9.95
CA GLU A 70 1.26 4.79 11.30
C GLU A 70 1.18 3.64 12.30
N TYR A 71 0.72 2.46 11.86
CA TYR A 71 0.54 1.26 12.69
C TYR A 71 1.56 0.16 12.39
N ALA A 72 2.64 0.49 11.67
CA ALA A 72 3.73 -0.44 11.44
C ALA A 72 4.25 -1.03 12.77
N PRO A 73 4.71 -2.28 12.80
CA PRO A 73 5.23 -2.91 14.00
C PRO A 73 6.38 -2.11 14.63
N GLY A 74 6.24 -1.70 15.89
CA GLY A 74 7.15 -0.81 16.60
C GLY A 74 6.70 0.64 16.65
N SER A 75 5.79 1.09 15.78
CA SER A 75 5.25 2.45 15.82
C SER A 75 4.43 2.70 17.09
N GLN A 76 4.45 3.94 17.54
CA GLN A 76 3.78 4.38 18.76
C GLN A 76 2.65 5.34 18.45
N VAL A 77 1.47 5.03 18.96
CA VAL A 77 0.25 5.82 18.79
C VAL A 77 -0.21 6.35 20.13
N ILE A 78 -0.42 7.66 20.25
CA ILE A 78 -0.95 8.29 21.45
C ILE A 78 -2.44 8.52 21.27
N ALA A 79 -3.23 7.96 22.18
CA ALA A 79 -4.67 8.13 22.21
C ALA A 79 -5.19 8.01 23.64
N ASP A 80 -6.21 8.80 23.99
CA ASP A 80 -6.83 8.85 25.33
C ASP A 80 -5.80 8.95 26.47
N GLY A 81 -4.77 9.80 26.30
CA GLY A 81 -3.72 10.04 27.29
C GLY A 81 -2.74 8.87 27.50
N LYS A 82 -2.82 7.83 26.70
CA LYS A 82 -1.93 6.67 26.75
C LYS A 82 -1.20 6.47 25.42
N MET A 83 -0.05 5.83 25.49
CA MET A 83 0.78 5.46 24.34
C MET A 83 0.69 3.96 24.10
N TYR A 84 0.30 3.59 22.88
CA TYR A 84 0.18 2.21 22.43
C TYR A 84 1.27 1.91 21.40
N THR A 85 2.00 0.81 21.59
CA THR A 85 3.03 0.36 20.63
C THR A 85 2.42 -0.75 19.78
N SER A 86 2.34 -0.54 18.47
CA SER A 86 1.92 -1.59 17.53
C SER A 86 2.96 -2.72 17.51
N ARG A 87 2.50 -3.97 17.57
CA ARG A 87 3.42 -5.10 17.64
C ARG A 87 3.00 -6.31 16.82
N TYR A 88 1.70 -6.52 16.63
CA TYR A 88 1.21 -7.70 15.95
C TYR A 88 0.43 -7.32 14.71
N ILE A 89 0.66 -8.07 13.64
CA ILE A 89 -0.17 -8.01 12.43
C ILE A 89 -1.26 -9.06 12.57
N ARG A 90 -2.53 -8.64 12.56
CA ARG A 90 -3.67 -9.55 12.74
C ARG A 90 -3.75 -10.55 11.60
N ARG A 91 -3.88 -11.81 11.96
CA ARG A 91 -4.02 -12.91 11.00
C ARG A 91 -5.47 -13.11 10.58
N MET A 92 -5.66 -13.55 9.35
CA MET A 92 -6.92 -14.14 8.91
C MET A 92 -7.11 -15.52 9.56
N PRO A 93 -8.35 -16.00 9.76
CA PRO A 93 -8.60 -17.38 10.16
C PRO A 93 -7.91 -18.35 9.18
N SER A 94 -7.34 -19.44 9.71
CA SER A 94 -6.54 -20.42 8.95
C SER A 94 -7.29 -21.08 7.78
N LYS A 95 -8.63 -21.03 7.79
CA LYS A 95 -9.47 -21.53 6.68
C LYS A 95 -9.41 -20.65 5.41
N VAL A 96 -8.83 -19.45 5.49
CA VAL A 96 -8.85 -18.45 4.42
C VAL A 96 -7.53 -18.38 3.66
N SER A 97 -6.42 -18.59 4.33
CA SER A 97 -5.08 -18.55 3.75
C SER A 97 -4.13 -19.38 4.60
N SER A 98 -3.27 -20.18 3.96
CA SER A 98 -2.21 -20.94 4.64
C SER A 98 -1.24 -20.03 5.38
N GLU A 99 -0.98 -18.83 4.85
CA GLU A 99 -0.10 -17.82 5.45
C GLU A 99 -0.83 -16.94 6.48
N GLY A 100 -2.17 -16.85 6.43
CA GLY A 100 -2.97 -15.98 7.29
C GLY A 100 -2.96 -14.50 6.90
N TRP A 101 -2.29 -14.14 5.79
CA TRP A 101 -2.21 -12.78 5.21
C TRP A 101 -2.30 -12.82 3.69
N GLU A 102 -2.57 -11.69 3.07
CA GLU A 102 -2.39 -11.49 1.63
C GLU A 102 -0.92 -11.16 1.36
N ILE A 103 -0.28 -11.99 0.55
CA ILE A 103 1.15 -11.89 0.24
C ILE A 103 1.30 -11.44 -1.21
N GLY A 104 2.22 -10.55 -1.43
CA GLY A 104 2.68 -10.12 -2.74
C GLY A 104 4.21 -10.07 -2.79
N HIS A 105 4.73 -9.53 -3.87
CA HIS A 105 6.16 -9.37 -4.10
C HIS A 105 6.42 -8.02 -4.75
N PHE A 106 7.40 -7.30 -4.25
CA PHE A 106 7.81 -5.99 -4.73
C PHE A 106 9.31 -5.96 -5.01
N CYS A 107 9.68 -5.26 -6.06
CA CYS A 107 11.09 -5.06 -6.41
C CYS A 107 11.24 -3.78 -7.25
N LYS A 108 12.28 -2.99 -7.01
CA LYS A 108 12.76 -2.00 -7.98
C LYS A 108 13.69 -2.70 -8.94
N CYS A 109 13.53 -2.48 -10.24
CA CYS A 109 14.39 -3.09 -11.25
C CYS A 109 15.87 -2.81 -10.93
N PRO A 110 16.73 -3.83 -10.83
CA PRO A 110 18.14 -3.64 -10.50
C PRO A 110 18.96 -3.03 -11.63
N ASN A 111 18.38 -2.90 -12.83
CA ASN A 111 19.02 -2.16 -13.92
C ASN A 111 18.97 -0.66 -13.60
N GLU A 112 20.13 -0.05 -13.35
CA GLU A 112 20.26 1.38 -13.01
C GLU A 112 19.64 2.29 -14.07
N ALA A 113 19.69 1.89 -15.36
CA ALA A 113 19.05 2.59 -16.45
C ALA A 113 17.52 2.41 -16.51
N CYS A 114 16.93 1.66 -15.60
CA CYS A 114 15.48 1.43 -15.52
C CYS A 114 14.93 1.84 -14.16
N GLY A 115 15.26 1.11 -13.10
CA GLY A 115 14.82 1.38 -11.74
C GLY A 115 13.29 1.27 -11.54
N GLU A 116 12.57 0.66 -12.50
CA GLU A 116 11.11 0.57 -12.51
C GLU A 116 10.60 -0.22 -11.29
N PRO A 117 9.57 0.26 -10.59
CA PRO A 117 8.89 -0.52 -9.55
C PRO A 117 8.08 -1.65 -10.19
N ASN A 118 8.25 -2.84 -9.67
CA ASN A 118 7.53 -4.04 -10.09
C ASN A 118 6.78 -4.64 -8.90
N PHE A 119 5.52 -4.99 -9.10
CA PHE A 119 4.68 -5.58 -8.08
C PHE A 119 3.83 -6.72 -8.65
N THR A 120 3.65 -7.80 -7.88
CA THR A 120 2.77 -8.90 -8.24
C THR A 120 2.27 -9.64 -7.00
N LYS A 121 1.05 -10.17 -7.07
CA LYS A 121 0.50 -11.10 -6.06
C LYS A 121 0.74 -12.58 -6.43
N GLN A 122 1.38 -12.84 -7.55
CA GLN A 122 1.76 -14.19 -7.96
C GLN A 122 3.14 -14.55 -7.40
N ASP A 123 3.36 -15.82 -7.14
CA ASP A 123 4.66 -16.33 -6.72
C ASP A 123 5.76 -16.01 -7.75
N ILE A 124 6.95 -15.75 -7.25
CA ILE A 124 8.12 -15.53 -8.08
C ILE A 124 8.77 -16.88 -8.41
N PRO A 125 8.84 -17.26 -9.70
CA PRO A 125 9.55 -18.44 -10.16
C PRO A 125 11.02 -18.45 -9.71
N SER A 126 11.68 -19.62 -9.76
CA SER A 126 13.08 -19.75 -9.39
C SER A 126 14.03 -18.89 -10.23
N GLU A 127 13.72 -18.77 -11.52
CA GLU A 127 14.45 -17.93 -12.49
C GLU A 127 14.23 -16.43 -12.28
N GLY A 128 13.13 -16.04 -11.65
CA GLY A 128 12.70 -14.67 -11.47
C GLY A 128 11.53 -14.28 -12.37
N ARG A 129 11.37 -12.98 -12.62
CA ARG A 129 10.38 -12.41 -13.54
C ARG A 129 10.98 -11.28 -14.35
N GLU A 130 10.45 -11.05 -15.52
CA GLU A 130 10.83 -9.91 -16.35
C GLU A 130 10.34 -8.58 -15.73
N CYS A 131 11.17 -7.55 -15.86
CA CYS A 131 10.77 -6.18 -15.56
C CYS A 131 9.66 -5.74 -16.50
N VAL A 132 8.63 -5.10 -15.97
CA VAL A 132 7.47 -4.61 -16.75
C VAL A 132 7.85 -3.52 -17.79
N SER A 133 8.97 -2.83 -17.57
CA SER A 133 9.42 -1.72 -18.42
C SER A 133 10.54 -2.12 -19.38
N CYS A 134 11.68 -2.59 -18.86
CA CYS A 134 12.85 -2.89 -19.69
C CYS A 134 12.96 -4.36 -20.13
N HIS A 135 12.04 -5.22 -19.71
CA HIS A 135 11.98 -6.66 -20.00
C HIS A 135 13.22 -7.47 -19.58
N GLN A 136 14.14 -6.86 -18.82
CA GLN A 136 15.27 -7.60 -18.25
C GLN A 136 14.78 -8.54 -17.16
N MET A 137 15.33 -9.77 -17.13
CA MET A 137 15.01 -10.75 -16.09
C MET A 137 15.51 -10.30 -14.73
N ILE A 138 14.60 -10.14 -13.78
CA ILE A 138 14.88 -9.82 -12.38
C ILE A 138 14.91 -11.12 -11.59
N ARG A 139 16.10 -11.50 -11.10
CA ARG A 139 16.27 -12.72 -10.30
C ARG A 139 15.41 -12.68 -9.05
N LYS A 140 14.95 -13.86 -8.60
CA LYS A 140 14.11 -14.03 -7.41
C LYS A 140 14.69 -13.33 -6.15
N THR A 141 16.01 -13.28 -6.01
CA THR A 141 16.70 -12.68 -4.85
C THR A 141 16.49 -11.16 -4.71
N PHE A 142 16.10 -10.47 -5.78
CA PHE A 142 15.79 -9.03 -5.72
C PHE A 142 14.35 -8.74 -5.28
N TRP A 143 13.48 -9.76 -5.34
CA TRP A 143 12.09 -9.61 -4.95
C TRP A 143 11.94 -9.76 -3.45
N ARG A 144 11.35 -8.75 -2.82
CA ARG A 144 10.99 -8.76 -1.41
C ARG A 144 9.53 -9.20 -1.27
N ALA A 145 9.25 -10.13 -0.37
CA ALA A 145 7.88 -10.52 -0.06
C ALA A 145 7.17 -9.35 0.65
N THR A 146 5.95 -9.05 0.23
CA THR A 146 5.11 -8.03 0.84
C THR A 146 3.95 -8.67 1.57
N LEU A 147 3.47 -8.02 2.62
CA LEU A 147 2.32 -8.43 3.41
C LEU A 147 1.33 -7.28 3.47
N GLU A 148 0.08 -7.53 3.08
CA GLU A 148 -1.02 -6.59 3.20
C GLU A 148 -1.80 -6.83 4.50
N PRO A 149 -1.77 -5.88 5.47
CA PRO A 149 -2.38 -6.08 6.80
C PRO A 149 -3.87 -5.76 6.82
N ARG A 150 -4.68 -6.37 5.97
CA ARG A 150 -6.12 -6.10 5.80
C ARG A 150 -6.98 -6.32 7.05
N ARG A 151 -6.45 -6.98 8.06
CA ARG A 151 -7.13 -7.18 9.36
C ARG A 151 -6.66 -6.19 10.41
N GLY A 152 -5.71 -5.32 10.06
CA GLY A 152 -5.13 -4.33 10.95
C GLY A 152 -4.09 -4.91 11.90
N PHE A 153 -3.92 -4.23 13.02
CA PHE A 153 -2.81 -4.42 13.94
C PHE A 153 -3.30 -4.61 15.37
N ILE A 154 -2.41 -5.04 16.25
CA ILE A 154 -2.68 -5.15 17.69
C ILE A 154 -1.48 -4.54 18.43
N ALA A 155 -1.77 -3.78 19.49
CA ALA A 155 -0.75 -3.22 20.36
C ALA A 155 -0.12 -4.29 21.27
N GLU A 156 1.09 -4.01 21.74
CA GLU A 156 1.85 -4.94 22.59
C GLU A 156 1.23 -5.13 23.96
N ASN A 157 0.69 -4.04 24.55
CA ASN A 157 0.09 -4.03 25.88
C ASN A 157 -1.27 -3.34 25.82
N GLY A 158 -2.33 -4.04 26.22
CA GLY A 158 -3.70 -3.56 26.12
C GLY A 158 -4.01 -2.29 26.90
N GLU A 159 -3.33 -2.05 28.00
CA GLU A 159 -3.57 -0.89 28.88
C GLU A 159 -2.87 0.38 28.40
N GLY A 160 -1.96 0.29 27.41
CA GLY A 160 -1.09 1.38 27.02
C GLY A 160 -0.09 1.78 28.12
N LYS A 161 0.85 2.63 27.77
CA LYS A 161 1.85 3.22 28.69
C LYS A 161 1.54 4.70 28.88
N ASP A 162 2.02 5.27 29.97
CA ASP A 162 1.96 6.73 30.15
C ASP A 162 2.76 7.42 29.05
N VAL A 163 2.25 8.54 28.56
CA VAL A 163 2.91 9.30 27.52
C VAL A 163 4.21 9.91 28.07
N PRO A 164 5.37 9.66 27.45
CA PRO A 164 6.62 10.24 27.91
C PRO A 164 6.62 11.76 27.72
N MET A 165 7.43 12.46 28.53
CA MET A 165 7.56 13.93 28.48
C MET A 165 8.00 14.41 27.08
N HIS A 166 8.89 13.66 26.42
CA HIS A 166 9.26 13.88 25.02
C HIS A 166 8.49 12.89 24.14
N ARG A 167 7.62 13.43 23.29
CA ARG A 167 6.89 12.59 22.33
C ARG A 167 7.87 11.98 21.33
N PRO A 168 7.74 10.68 21.02
CA PRO A 168 8.57 10.08 19.98
C PRO A 168 8.31 10.77 18.63
N GLU A 169 9.37 10.99 17.89
CA GLU A 169 9.27 11.46 16.51
C GLU A 169 8.55 10.42 15.66
N ARG A 170 7.64 10.88 14.82
CA ARG A 170 6.93 9.99 13.87
C ARG A 170 7.69 9.99 12.56
N GLU A 171 8.35 8.89 12.26
CA GLU A 171 8.90 8.64 10.94
C GLU A 171 7.86 7.86 10.11
N TYR A 172 7.33 8.50 9.06
CA TYR A 172 6.52 7.81 8.07
C TYR A 172 7.47 7.25 6.99
N LYS A 173 7.59 5.93 6.93
CA LYS A 173 8.52 5.24 6.02
C LYS A 173 7.79 4.56 4.86
N SER A 174 6.73 5.18 4.34
CA SER A 174 5.98 4.65 3.20
C SER A 174 6.14 5.53 1.97
N ASP A 175 6.36 4.88 0.84
CA ASP A 175 6.43 5.50 -0.47
C ASP A 175 5.33 4.94 -1.39
N ASP A 176 4.80 5.80 -2.25
CA ASP A 176 3.78 5.46 -3.23
C ASP A 176 4.43 5.19 -4.58
N TYR A 177 4.15 4.02 -5.16
CA TYR A 177 4.68 3.59 -6.45
C TYR A 177 3.58 3.40 -7.47
N TYR A 178 3.71 4.05 -8.61
CA TYR A 178 2.88 3.78 -9.76
C TYR A 178 3.41 2.54 -10.49
N ILE A 179 2.57 1.52 -10.63
CA ILE A 179 2.94 0.24 -11.28
C ILE A 179 2.47 0.21 -12.75
N GLY A 180 1.63 1.17 -13.11
CA GLY A 180 1.08 1.27 -14.46
C GLY A 180 -0.34 0.74 -14.57
N ASP A 181 -0.86 0.83 -15.78
CA ASP A 181 -2.15 0.29 -16.15
C ASP A 181 -1.94 -1.06 -16.87
N PRO A 182 -2.34 -2.19 -16.25
CA PRO A 182 -2.20 -3.50 -16.89
C PRO A 182 -3.06 -3.65 -18.14
N THR A 183 -4.07 -2.81 -18.32
CA THR A 183 -4.98 -2.84 -19.47
C THR A 183 -4.61 -1.82 -20.54
N ARG A 184 -3.73 -0.87 -20.23
CA ARG A 184 -3.36 0.29 -21.06
C ARG A 184 -4.56 1.07 -21.60
N ASN A 185 -5.63 1.16 -20.82
CA ASN A 185 -6.81 1.95 -21.16
C ASN A 185 -6.53 3.44 -20.96
N ILE A 186 -5.74 4.02 -21.86
CA ILE A 186 -5.59 5.48 -21.94
C ILE A 186 -6.91 6.02 -22.47
N ILE A 187 -7.60 6.85 -21.67
CA ILE A 187 -8.86 7.47 -22.05
C ILE A 187 -8.60 8.68 -22.93
N ASP A 188 -7.60 9.48 -22.56
CA ASP A 188 -7.24 10.69 -23.26
C ASP A 188 -5.72 10.91 -23.26
N SER A 189 -5.22 11.47 -24.34
CA SER A 189 -3.82 11.83 -24.49
C SER A 189 -3.74 13.18 -25.17
N LEU A 190 -3.17 14.15 -24.47
CA LEU A 190 -2.98 15.51 -24.95
C LEU A 190 -1.51 15.86 -25.04
N GLY A 191 -1.09 16.39 -26.18
CA GLY A 191 0.26 16.87 -26.40
C GLY A 191 0.27 18.39 -26.61
N PHE A 192 1.12 19.09 -25.87
CA PHE A 192 1.30 20.53 -25.99
C PHE A 192 2.75 20.88 -26.25
N SER A 193 2.98 21.90 -27.08
CA SER A 193 4.29 22.54 -27.19
C SER A 193 4.25 23.92 -26.56
N VAL A 194 5.00 24.09 -25.47
CA VAL A 194 5.12 25.38 -24.78
C VAL A 194 6.58 25.82 -24.87
N ASN A 195 6.83 26.95 -25.54
CA ASN A 195 8.18 27.49 -25.74
C ASN A 195 9.19 26.47 -26.33
N GLY A 196 8.71 25.62 -27.24
CA GLY A 196 9.53 24.56 -27.86
C GLY A 196 9.78 23.31 -26.99
N LYS A 197 9.22 23.27 -25.78
CA LYS A 197 9.25 22.11 -24.89
C LYS A 197 7.95 21.32 -25.03
N LEU A 198 8.07 20.00 -25.19
CA LEU A 198 6.93 19.12 -25.37
C LEU A 198 6.41 18.65 -23.99
N LEU A 199 5.13 18.86 -23.77
CA LEU A 199 4.39 18.35 -22.63
C LEU A 199 3.35 17.33 -23.12
N GLU A 200 3.38 16.14 -22.56
CA GLU A 200 2.35 15.11 -22.80
C GLU A 200 1.59 14.84 -21.52
N ILE A 201 0.26 14.74 -21.63
CA ILE A 201 -0.61 14.35 -20.53
C ILE A 201 -1.43 13.15 -20.99
N GLU A 202 -1.36 12.06 -20.25
CA GLU A 202 -2.17 10.86 -20.46
C GLU A 202 -3.07 10.66 -19.23
N SER A 203 -4.33 10.37 -19.44
CA SER A 203 -5.27 10.01 -18.36
C SER A 203 -5.75 8.59 -18.50
N THR A 204 -5.90 7.90 -17.37
CA THR A 204 -6.47 6.55 -17.29
C THR A 204 -7.58 6.54 -16.27
N SER A 205 -8.55 5.65 -16.40
CA SER A 205 -9.69 5.57 -15.47
C SER A 205 -9.75 4.21 -14.79
N ASN A 206 -9.81 4.23 -13.46
CA ASN A 206 -10.14 3.12 -12.58
C ASN A 206 -9.28 1.84 -12.66
N ASP A 207 -8.27 1.78 -13.52
CA ASP A 207 -7.48 0.56 -13.74
C ASP A 207 -5.99 0.73 -13.48
N SER A 208 -5.54 1.94 -13.18
CA SER A 208 -4.14 2.20 -12.83
C SER A 208 -3.82 1.72 -11.42
N LEU A 209 -2.77 0.92 -11.32
CA LEU A 209 -2.34 0.32 -10.07
C LEU A 209 -1.32 1.22 -9.38
N VAL A 210 -1.64 1.60 -8.15
CA VAL A 210 -0.72 2.25 -7.21
C VAL A 210 -0.45 1.30 -6.05
N VAL A 211 0.80 1.21 -5.62
CA VAL A 211 1.21 0.40 -4.48
C VAL A 211 1.92 1.29 -3.47
N VAL A 212 1.38 1.35 -2.27
CA VAL A 212 2.04 1.98 -1.13
C VAL A 212 2.88 0.93 -0.43
N VAL A 213 4.16 1.22 -0.21
CA VAL A 213 5.11 0.30 0.41
C VAL A 213 5.75 0.96 1.62
N ASN A 214 5.70 0.28 2.75
CA ASN A 214 6.50 0.62 3.93
C ASN A 214 7.85 -0.12 3.80
N GLU A 215 8.92 0.63 3.59
CA GLU A 215 10.24 0.11 3.20
C GLU A 215 10.95 -0.80 4.23
N PRO A 216 10.82 -0.61 5.57
CA PRO A 216 11.43 -1.52 6.55
C PRO A 216 10.98 -2.97 6.37
N GLU A 217 11.91 -3.91 6.59
CA GLU A 217 11.60 -5.34 6.63
C GLU A 217 11.28 -5.79 8.06
N TYR A 218 10.16 -6.46 8.21
CA TYR A 218 9.72 -7.02 9.48
C TYR A 218 9.90 -8.53 9.50
N ASN A 219 10.52 -9.03 10.57
CA ASN A 219 10.51 -10.44 10.92
C ASN A 219 9.17 -10.77 11.57
N VAL A 220 8.32 -11.53 10.89
CA VAL A 220 6.95 -11.81 11.32
C VAL A 220 6.82 -13.26 11.79
N CYS A 221 6.24 -13.45 12.97
CA CYS A 221 5.91 -14.78 13.46
C CYS A 221 4.68 -15.33 12.72
N PRO A 222 4.80 -16.45 12.00
CA PRO A 222 3.67 -17.01 11.24
C PRO A 222 2.57 -17.61 12.13
N VAL A 223 2.82 -17.76 13.42
CA VAL A 223 1.86 -18.34 14.38
C VAL A 223 0.99 -17.27 15.03
N CYS A 224 1.60 -16.19 15.55
CA CYS A 224 0.86 -15.19 16.34
C CYS A 224 0.81 -13.79 15.71
N GLY A 225 1.57 -13.54 14.63
CA GLY A 225 1.64 -12.24 13.99
C GLY A 225 2.56 -11.23 14.69
N TYR A 226 3.30 -11.61 15.73
CA TYR A 226 4.34 -10.76 16.31
C TYR A 226 5.30 -10.32 15.23
N ALA A 227 5.57 -9.03 15.13
CA ALA A 227 6.41 -8.47 14.08
C ALA A 227 7.40 -7.43 14.65
N THR A 228 8.62 -7.43 14.12
CA THR A 228 9.71 -6.54 14.53
C THR A 228 10.73 -6.41 13.40
N GLU A 229 11.39 -5.26 13.29
CA GLU A 229 12.54 -5.07 12.37
C GLU A 229 13.75 -5.91 12.82
N GLU A 230 13.89 -6.10 14.10
CA GLU A 230 14.96 -6.90 14.69
C GLU A 230 14.68 -8.41 14.55
N LYS A 231 15.66 -9.22 14.93
CA LYS A 231 15.49 -10.68 14.99
C LYS A 231 14.35 -11.05 15.95
N LEU A 232 13.45 -11.92 15.48
CA LEU A 232 12.32 -12.39 16.26
C LEU A 232 12.80 -13.04 17.59
N PRO A 233 12.31 -12.58 18.76
CA PRO A 233 12.65 -13.19 20.04
C PRO A 233 12.13 -14.62 20.12
N LYS A 234 12.95 -15.57 20.57
CA LYS A 234 12.56 -16.97 20.74
C LYS A 234 11.39 -17.17 21.69
N ASN A 235 11.34 -16.35 22.74
CA ASN A 235 10.34 -16.42 23.80
C ASN A 235 9.45 -15.16 23.77
N HIS A 236 8.75 -14.93 22.66
CA HIS A 236 7.77 -13.84 22.58
C HIS A 236 6.38 -14.33 22.96
N LYS A 237 5.56 -13.41 23.44
CA LYS A 237 4.17 -13.68 23.77
C LYS A 237 3.28 -13.52 22.52
N ASN A 238 2.13 -14.18 22.53
CA ASN A 238 1.07 -13.92 21.56
C ASN A 238 0.22 -12.70 21.99
N PRO A 239 -0.71 -12.21 21.17
CA PRO A 239 -1.53 -11.05 21.51
C PRO A 239 -2.40 -11.21 22.77
N TYR A 240 -2.62 -12.44 23.23
CA TYR A 240 -3.38 -12.76 24.44
C TYR A 240 -2.50 -12.87 25.70
N GLY A 241 -1.22 -12.55 25.61
CA GLY A 241 -0.26 -12.57 26.75
C GLY A 241 0.34 -13.95 27.07
N TYR A 242 -0.04 -15.02 26.34
CA TYR A 242 0.54 -16.35 26.51
C TYR A 242 1.80 -16.53 25.68
N ASP A 243 2.67 -17.44 26.10
CA ASP A 243 3.86 -17.78 25.33
C ASP A 243 3.49 -18.31 23.94
N CYS A 244 4.14 -17.79 22.91
CA CYS A 244 3.89 -18.24 21.56
C CYS A 244 4.44 -19.64 21.34
N LYS A 245 3.64 -20.48 20.68
CA LYS A 245 4.00 -21.87 20.35
C LYS A 245 5.00 -21.99 19.19
N ASN A 246 5.51 -20.87 18.65
CA ASN A 246 6.47 -20.86 17.56
C ASN A 246 7.89 -21.11 18.08
N ARG A 247 8.20 -22.33 18.46
CA ARG A 247 9.56 -22.69 18.90
C ARG A 247 10.49 -23.11 17.75
N ASP A 248 9.92 -23.62 16.65
CA ASP A 248 10.66 -24.27 15.56
C ASP A 248 10.38 -23.71 14.14
N VAL A 249 9.38 -22.84 13.97
CA VAL A 249 8.93 -22.40 12.63
C VAL A 249 9.73 -21.21 12.09
N GLY A 250 10.50 -20.53 12.95
CA GLY A 250 11.25 -19.33 12.57
C GLY A 250 10.36 -18.11 12.29
N SER A 251 10.95 -17.10 11.70
CA SER A 251 10.25 -15.90 11.19
C SER A 251 10.32 -15.85 9.68
N LYS A 252 9.32 -15.24 9.07
CA LYS A 252 9.34 -14.85 7.66
C LYS A 252 9.53 -13.35 7.56
N LYS A 253 10.27 -12.89 6.56
CA LYS A 253 10.54 -11.48 6.35
C LYS A 253 9.56 -10.90 5.35
N TYR A 254 8.96 -9.76 5.71
CA TYR A 254 8.03 -9.03 4.86
C TYR A 254 8.25 -7.52 4.98
N ILE A 255 8.03 -6.82 3.90
CA ILE A 255 7.70 -5.40 3.92
C ILE A 255 6.18 -5.26 3.93
N LEU A 256 5.64 -4.17 4.47
CA LEU A 256 4.20 -3.94 4.42
C LEU A 256 3.85 -3.25 3.09
N SER A 257 2.73 -3.63 2.50
CA SER A 257 2.22 -2.98 1.30
C SER A 257 0.71 -2.93 1.27
N HIS A 258 0.20 -1.97 0.49
CA HIS A 258 -1.21 -1.90 0.11
C HIS A 258 -1.30 -1.52 -1.36
N ASP A 259 -2.04 -2.27 -2.13
CA ASP A 259 -2.28 -2.01 -3.54
C ASP A 259 -3.74 -1.64 -3.79
N PHE A 260 -3.95 -0.61 -4.59
CA PHE A 260 -5.27 -0.17 -4.99
C PHE A 260 -5.27 0.36 -6.43
N LYS A 261 -6.45 0.37 -7.02
CA LYS A 261 -6.67 0.91 -8.35
C LYS A 261 -7.36 2.26 -8.26
N THR A 262 -6.92 3.20 -9.08
CA THR A 262 -7.41 4.57 -9.08
C THR A 262 -7.27 5.21 -10.45
N ASP A 263 -7.92 6.35 -10.62
CA ASP A 263 -7.72 7.23 -11.77
C ASP A 263 -6.36 7.91 -11.70
N VAL A 264 -5.69 8.01 -12.85
CA VAL A 264 -4.34 8.56 -12.93
C VAL A 264 -4.25 9.57 -14.06
N ALA A 265 -3.61 10.71 -13.80
CA ALA A 265 -3.08 11.62 -14.80
C ALA A 265 -1.54 11.53 -14.79
N LYS A 266 -0.97 11.07 -15.90
CA LYS A 266 0.47 10.99 -16.10
C LYS A 266 0.93 12.18 -16.94
N ILE A 267 1.84 12.98 -16.41
CA ILE A 267 2.34 14.21 -17.00
C ILE A 267 3.83 14.03 -17.32
N VAL A 268 4.19 14.16 -18.57
CA VAL A 268 5.58 13.99 -19.05
C VAL A 268 6.08 15.29 -19.65
N PHE A 269 7.07 15.89 -19.01
CA PHE A 269 7.79 17.03 -19.57
C PHE A 269 9.02 16.50 -20.34
N LYS A 270 8.97 16.52 -21.65
CA LYS A 270 10.07 16.02 -22.52
C LYS A 270 11.19 17.06 -22.63
N THR A 271 11.91 17.24 -21.53
CA THR A 271 13.01 18.20 -21.40
C THR A 271 14.16 17.58 -20.60
N PRO A 272 15.42 18.01 -20.83
CA PRO A 272 16.57 17.51 -20.05
C PRO A 272 16.44 17.77 -18.55
N GLU A 273 15.80 18.87 -18.15
CA GLU A 273 15.59 19.24 -16.74
C GLU A 273 14.73 18.21 -16.00
N SER A 274 13.89 17.46 -16.72
CA SER A 274 13.04 16.41 -16.16
C SER A 274 13.86 15.17 -15.71
N ALA A 275 15.14 15.11 -15.96
CA ALA A 275 16.03 14.10 -15.40
C ALA A 275 16.42 14.39 -13.94
N ASP A 276 16.24 15.62 -13.47
CA ASP A 276 16.54 16.00 -12.09
C ASP A 276 15.35 15.71 -11.15
N ASN A 277 15.60 14.84 -10.17
CA ASN A 277 14.57 14.42 -9.20
C ASN A 277 14.06 15.60 -8.34
N ALA A 278 14.95 16.46 -7.86
CA ALA A 278 14.60 17.57 -6.97
C ALA A 278 13.71 18.60 -7.68
N THR A 279 14.05 18.91 -8.94
CA THR A 279 13.24 19.77 -9.79
C THR A 279 11.87 19.18 -10.02
N MET A 280 11.77 17.89 -10.37
CA MET A 280 10.49 17.25 -10.65
C MET A 280 9.64 17.07 -9.40
N LEU A 281 10.22 16.85 -8.22
CA LEU A 281 9.50 16.89 -6.94
C LEU A 281 8.91 18.27 -6.67
N SER A 282 9.67 19.34 -6.92
CA SER A 282 9.18 20.71 -6.75
C SER A 282 7.99 21.00 -7.67
N VAL A 283 8.07 20.55 -8.94
CA VAL A 283 6.97 20.67 -9.90
C VAL A 283 5.76 19.84 -9.46
N LEU A 284 5.96 18.61 -8.97
CA LEU A 284 4.90 17.77 -8.43
C LEU A 284 4.14 18.48 -7.32
N TYR A 285 4.83 19.01 -6.33
CA TYR A 285 4.15 19.73 -5.22
C TYR A 285 3.42 20.98 -5.69
N ALA A 286 3.99 21.74 -6.63
CA ALA A 286 3.33 22.90 -7.23
C ALA A 286 2.06 22.51 -7.99
N LEU A 287 2.11 21.39 -8.73
CA LEU A 287 0.93 20.85 -9.44
C LEU A 287 -0.15 20.38 -8.47
N LEU A 288 0.21 19.70 -7.39
CA LEU A 288 -0.75 19.25 -6.38
C LEU A 288 -1.50 20.43 -5.75
N GLU A 289 -0.79 21.50 -5.37
CA GLU A 289 -1.40 22.73 -4.85
C GLU A 289 -2.24 23.45 -5.92
N GLY A 290 -1.70 23.58 -7.13
CA GLY A 290 -2.41 24.23 -8.24
C GLY A 290 -3.67 23.48 -8.64
N THR A 291 -3.63 22.16 -8.67
CA THR A 291 -4.78 21.31 -9.03
C THR A 291 -5.86 21.36 -7.97
N SER A 292 -5.51 21.24 -6.69
CA SER A 292 -6.49 21.32 -5.61
C SER A 292 -7.19 22.68 -5.59
N SER A 293 -6.45 23.76 -5.80
CA SER A 293 -7.00 25.12 -5.91
C SER A 293 -7.89 25.32 -7.15
N ALA A 294 -7.47 24.78 -8.30
CA ALA A 294 -8.21 24.95 -9.55
C ALA A 294 -9.52 24.14 -9.59
N LEU A 295 -9.54 22.99 -8.95
CA LEU A 295 -10.70 22.09 -8.91
C LEU A 295 -11.60 22.31 -7.67
N ASP A 296 -11.20 23.20 -6.75
CA ASP A 296 -11.90 23.45 -5.48
C ASP A 296 -12.11 22.17 -4.66
N ILE A 297 -11.03 21.34 -4.56
CA ILE A 297 -11.00 20.10 -3.79
C ILE A 297 -9.98 20.19 -2.64
N GLU A 298 -10.11 19.33 -1.62
CA GLU A 298 -9.13 19.30 -0.56
C GLU A 298 -7.77 18.79 -1.06
N ARG A 299 -6.67 19.33 -0.51
CA ARG A 299 -5.31 18.92 -0.87
C ARG A 299 -5.06 17.42 -0.61
N THR A 300 -5.82 16.83 0.31
CA THR A 300 -5.76 15.41 0.70
C THR A 300 -6.46 14.49 -0.28
N ASP A 301 -7.34 15.00 -1.14
CA ASP A 301 -8.10 14.19 -2.11
C ASP A 301 -7.23 13.76 -3.29
N ILE A 302 -6.16 14.50 -3.57
CA ILE A 302 -5.24 14.21 -4.66
C ILE A 302 -3.84 13.94 -4.13
N LYS A 303 -3.22 12.89 -4.62
CA LYS A 303 -1.85 12.50 -4.35
C LYS A 303 -1.02 12.47 -5.62
N GLY A 304 0.29 12.36 -5.45
CA GLY A 304 1.17 12.21 -6.60
C GLY A 304 2.51 11.61 -6.25
N THR A 305 3.10 11.00 -7.24
CA THR A 305 4.43 10.39 -7.16
C THR A 305 5.20 10.61 -8.46
N LEU A 306 6.50 10.41 -8.42
CA LEU A 306 7.35 10.43 -9.61
C LEU A 306 7.51 9.01 -10.17
N HIS A 307 7.47 8.92 -11.51
CA HIS A 307 7.67 7.67 -12.21
C HIS A 307 8.69 7.87 -13.34
N LYS A 308 9.65 6.95 -13.48
CA LYS A 308 10.69 7.05 -14.51
C LYS A 308 10.16 6.63 -15.87
N VAL A 309 10.50 7.38 -16.91
CA VAL A 309 10.19 7.04 -18.29
C VAL A 309 11.43 7.25 -19.17
N ASN A 310 11.59 6.44 -20.20
CA ASN A 310 12.66 6.59 -21.16
C ASN A 310 12.24 7.61 -22.24
N TRP A 311 13.05 8.64 -22.41
CA TRP A 311 12.90 9.63 -23.47
C TRP A 311 14.23 9.75 -24.25
N ASN A 312 14.23 9.31 -25.51
CA ASN A 312 15.41 9.34 -26.39
C ASN A 312 16.67 8.70 -25.78
N GLY A 313 16.50 7.59 -25.01
CA GLY A 313 17.61 6.91 -24.34
C GLY A 313 18.02 7.51 -22.99
N GLN A 314 17.41 8.62 -22.57
CA GLN A 314 17.61 9.24 -21.26
C GLN A 314 16.42 8.92 -20.34
N LEU A 315 16.70 8.56 -19.09
CA LEU A 315 15.66 8.46 -18.07
C LEU A 315 15.27 9.85 -17.58
N ILE A 316 14.01 10.16 -17.70
CA ILE A 316 13.39 11.36 -17.14
C ILE A 316 12.29 10.97 -16.17
N TYR A 317 11.87 11.88 -15.30
CA TYR A 317 10.74 11.67 -14.41
C TYR A 317 9.47 12.21 -15.04
N SER A 318 8.42 11.40 -15.05
CA SER A 318 7.05 11.83 -15.24
C SER A 318 6.40 12.06 -13.87
N ILE A 319 5.40 12.92 -13.83
CA ILE A 319 4.56 13.16 -12.65
C ILE A 319 3.29 12.33 -12.80
N ILE A 320 2.98 11.57 -11.78
CA ILE A 320 1.75 10.80 -11.66
C ILE A 320 0.89 11.50 -10.63
N LEU A 321 -0.25 12.06 -11.04
CA LEU A 321 -1.29 12.52 -10.15
C LEU A 321 -2.39 11.46 -10.11
N TYR A 322 -2.93 11.19 -8.94
CA TYR A 322 -3.97 10.19 -8.78
C TYR A 322 -4.93 10.55 -7.63
N ASP A 323 -6.15 10.03 -7.73
CA ASP A 323 -7.12 10.16 -6.66
C ASP A 323 -6.66 9.37 -5.42
N ALA A 324 -6.59 10.04 -4.27
CA ALA A 324 -6.18 9.43 -3.01
C ALA A 324 -7.15 8.33 -2.55
N VAL A 325 -8.38 8.34 -3.09
CA VAL A 325 -9.41 7.34 -2.82
C VAL A 325 -9.47 6.35 -3.97
N ALA A 326 -9.34 5.06 -3.68
CA ALA A 326 -9.42 4.04 -4.71
C ALA A 326 -10.82 4.03 -5.36
N GLY A 327 -10.83 3.95 -6.68
CA GLY A 327 -12.06 3.91 -7.46
C GLY A 327 -12.51 5.25 -8.03
N GLY A 328 -11.66 6.33 -7.88
CA GLY A 328 -11.81 7.63 -8.53
C GLY A 328 -13.13 8.33 -8.32
#